data_884e9f46d0aff0cd2b744071ea95b09f
#
_entry.id   884e9f46d0aff0cd2b744071ea95b09f
#
_cell.length_a   1.000
_cell.length_b   1.000
_cell.length_c   1.000
_cell.angle_alpha   90.00
_cell.angle_beta   90.00
_cell.angle_gamma   90.00
#
_symmetry.space_group_name_H-M   'P 1'
#
loop_
_entity.id
_entity.type
_entity.pdbx_description
1 polymer ?
#
loop_
_entity_poly.entity_id
_entity_poly.type
_entity_poly.pdbx_seq_one_letter_code
_entity_poly.pdbx_strand_id
1 'polypeptide(L)'
;MSDETTPKQDELTILVFAGDLEKALGAFIIANGASAMDTKVTMFFTFWGINILRKDQPPPVKKDLISKMFGWMMPRGPNKLTLSNMNMMGMGTSMMKGIMKKKNVLSLPQLMEYAVADENIRIIACEMSMDVMGIKKEELIDGVELAGVGSFVGSVTTPNSKGTISFT
;
A
#
# COMPACT_ATOMS: atom_id res chain seq x y z
N MET A 1 -1.29 44.11 6.68
CA MET A 1 -1.44 42.94 5.78
C MET A 1 -1.18 41.70 6.62
N SER A 2 -2.25 41.13 7.12
CA SER A 2 -2.23 39.92 7.93
C SER A 2 -2.00 38.73 6.99
N ASP A 3 -0.80 38.16 7.10
CA ASP A 3 -0.47 36.88 6.50
C ASP A 3 -1.29 35.82 7.27
N GLU A 4 -2.48 35.49 6.76
CA GLU A 4 -3.27 34.34 7.22
C GLU A 4 -2.51 33.08 6.81
N THR A 5 -1.55 32.69 7.65
CA THR A 5 -0.95 31.36 7.58
C THR A 5 -2.01 30.36 7.97
N THR A 6 -2.74 29.88 6.96
CA THR A 6 -3.51 28.62 7.11
C THR A 6 -2.60 27.61 7.78
N PRO A 7 -2.96 27.00 8.91
CA PRO A 7 -2.10 26.04 9.56
C PRO A 7 -1.79 24.92 8.56
N LYS A 8 -0.51 24.80 8.22
CA LYS A 8 -0.07 23.74 7.30
C LYS A 8 -0.37 22.39 7.94
N GLN A 9 -1.18 21.60 7.27
CA GLN A 9 -1.56 20.26 7.69
C GLN A 9 -0.31 19.39 7.90
N ASP A 10 -0.29 18.61 8.97
CA ASP A 10 0.77 17.65 9.25
C ASP A 10 0.87 16.58 8.16
N GLU A 11 2.06 16.09 7.90
CA GLU A 11 2.31 15.09 6.86
C GLU A 11 3.02 13.87 7.42
N LEU A 12 2.54 12.67 7.07
CA LEU A 12 3.12 11.38 7.44
C LEU A 12 3.46 10.59 6.18
N THR A 13 4.65 10.03 6.13
CA THR A 13 5.05 9.13 5.04
C THR A 13 5.11 7.69 5.55
N ILE A 14 4.52 6.77 4.79
CA ILE A 14 4.53 5.32 5.09
C ILE A 14 5.22 4.60 3.93
N LEU A 15 6.33 3.94 4.22
CA LEU A 15 7.05 3.09 3.27
C LEU A 15 6.57 1.64 3.43
N VAL A 16 6.05 1.05 2.35
CA VAL A 16 5.60 -0.34 2.33
C VAL A 16 6.47 -1.13 1.35
N PHE A 17 7.40 -1.89 1.89
CA PHE A 17 8.32 -2.73 1.14
C PHE A 17 7.86 -4.20 1.11
N ALA A 18 7.35 -4.70 2.24
CA ALA A 18 6.89 -6.08 2.38
C ALA A 18 5.49 -6.29 1.84
N GLY A 19 5.22 -7.50 1.36
CA GLY A 19 3.92 -7.91 0.82
C GLY A 19 3.14 -8.85 1.75
N ASP A 20 3.43 -8.86 3.06
CA ASP A 20 2.77 -9.72 4.04
C ASP A 20 1.45 -9.11 4.53
N LEU A 21 0.49 -9.96 4.86
CA LEU A 21 -0.86 -9.54 5.24
C LEU A 21 -0.86 -8.61 6.47
N GLU A 22 -0.15 -8.98 7.53
CA GLU A 22 -0.11 -8.21 8.78
C GLU A 22 0.59 -6.86 8.60
N LYS A 23 1.61 -6.79 7.74
CA LYS A 23 2.32 -5.54 7.42
C LYS A 23 1.44 -4.62 6.59
N ALA A 24 0.72 -5.18 5.61
CA ALA A 24 -0.26 -4.43 4.83
C ALA A 24 -1.40 -3.90 5.72
N LEU A 25 -1.95 -4.73 6.60
CA LEU A 25 -2.97 -4.31 7.58
C LEU A 25 -2.46 -3.15 8.45
N GLY A 26 -1.26 -3.29 9.03
CA GLY A 26 -0.64 -2.25 9.86
C GLY A 26 -0.49 -0.92 9.10
N ALA A 27 0.00 -0.97 7.87
CA ALA A 27 0.19 0.21 7.03
C ALA A 27 -1.13 0.95 6.77
N PHE A 28 -2.17 0.23 6.35
CA PHE A 28 -3.48 0.84 6.05
C PHE A 28 -4.25 1.26 7.31
N ILE A 29 -4.12 0.56 8.44
CA ILE A 29 -4.70 0.98 9.72
C ILE A 29 -4.10 2.32 10.15
N ILE A 30 -2.77 2.46 10.07
CA ILE A 30 -2.09 3.71 10.43
C ILE A 30 -2.44 4.83 9.47
N ALA A 31 -2.47 4.55 8.16
CA ALA A 31 -2.84 5.55 7.16
C ALA A 31 -4.24 6.12 7.39
N ASN A 32 -5.26 5.26 7.52
CA ASN A 32 -6.64 5.69 7.79
C ASN A 32 -6.76 6.39 9.16
N GLY A 33 -6.04 5.91 10.18
CA GLY A 33 -6.02 6.55 11.50
C GLY A 33 -5.41 7.94 11.48
N ALA A 34 -4.30 8.13 10.77
CA ALA A 34 -3.65 9.44 10.63
C ALA A 34 -4.52 10.42 9.84
N SER A 35 -5.15 9.97 8.76
CA SER A 35 -6.08 10.79 7.98
C SER A 35 -7.29 11.23 8.83
N ALA A 36 -7.83 10.34 9.66
CA ALA A 36 -8.91 10.68 10.59
C ALA A 36 -8.51 11.74 11.65
N MET A 37 -7.21 11.97 11.82
CA MET A 37 -6.64 13.03 12.66
C MET A 37 -6.18 14.26 11.84
N ASP A 38 -6.73 14.42 10.64
CA ASP A 38 -6.42 15.52 9.72
C ASP A 38 -4.93 15.59 9.31
N THR A 39 -4.27 14.44 9.21
CA THR A 39 -2.88 14.33 8.75
C THR A 39 -2.87 13.85 7.30
N LYS A 40 -2.13 14.53 6.42
CA LYS A 40 -1.88 14.05 5.06
C LYS A 40 -0.95 12.84 5.09
N VAL A 41 -1.31 11.80 4.38
CA VAL A 41 -0.54 10.56 4.34
C VAL A 41 -0.06 10.27 2.94
N THR A 42 1.23 10.05 2.78
CA THR A 42 1.81 9.50 1.56
C THR A 42 2.25 8.06 1.80
N MET A 43 1.57 7.11 1.18
CA MET A 43 1.94 5.69 1.21
C MET A 43 2.77 5.37 -0.04
N PHE A 44 4.03 4.99 0.14
CA PHE A 44 4.93 4.65 -0.96
C PHE A 44 5.20 3.14 -0.96
N PHE A 45 4.73 2.48 -2.02
CA PHE A 45 4.86 1.03 -2.19
C PHE A 45 6.01 0.70 -3.14
N THR A 46 6.88 -0.19 -2.72
CA THR A 46 8.02 -0.64 -3.51
C THR A 46 8.19 -2.15 -3.40
N PHE A 47 8.85 -2.76 -4.37
CA PHE A 47 9.11 -4.20 -4.44
C PHE A 47 7.88 -5.06 -4.09
N TRP A 48 7.98 -5.91 -3.05
CA TRP A 48 6.91 -6.85 -2.69
C TRP A 48 5.64 -6.16 -2.23
N GLY A 49 5.75 -4.95 -1.66
CA GLY A 49 4.61 -4.12 -1.27
C GLY A 49 3.68 -3.78 -2.43
N ILE A 50 4.20 -3.66 -3.67
CA ILE A 50 3.37 -3.38 -4.85
C ILE A 50 2.33 -4.47 -5.11
N ASN A 51 2.61 -5.73 -4.72
CA ASN A 51 1.66 -6.83 -4.88
C ASN A 51 0.34 -6.62 -4.13
N ILE A 52 0.37 -5.86 -3.04
CA ILE A 52 -0.83 -5.47 -2.26
C ILE A 52 -1.79 -4.67 -3.13
N LEU A 53 -1.26 -3.79 -3.98
CA LEU A 53 -2.03 -2.87 -4.83
C LEU A 53 -2.53 -3.51 -6.13
N ARG A 54 -2.20 -4.77 -6.41
CA ARG A 54 -2.60 -5.42 -7.67
C ARG A 54 -4.06 -5.85 -7.62
N LYS A 55 -4.75 -5.74 -8.75
CA LYS A 55 -6.11 -6.29 -8.94
C LYS A 55 -6.09 -7.80 -8.75
N ASP A 56 -7.09 -8.35 -8.09
CA ASP A 56 -7.19 -9.81 -7.83
C ASP A 56 -7.21 -10.63 -9.13
N GLN A 57 -7.82 -10.08 -10.19
CA GLN A 57 -7.83 -10.70 -11.51
C GLN A 57 -6.83 -10.00 -12.43
N PRO A 58 -5.97 -10.78 -13.13
CA PRO A 58 -5.03 -10.20 -14.08
C PRO A 58 -5.77 -9.60 -15.28
N PRO A 59 -5.56 -8.32 -15.60
CA PRO A 59 -6.04 -7.76 -16.85
C PRO A 59 -5.28 -8.40 -18.04
N PRO A 60 -5.83 -8.37 -19.26
CA PRO A 60 -5.17 -8.87 -20.46
C PRO A 60 -4.04 -7.93 -20.91
N VAL A 61 -2.89 -8.03 -20.26
CA VAL A 61 -1.70 -7.21 -20.57
C VAL A 61 -0.68 -8.03 -21.32
N LYS A 62 -0.10 -7.45 -22.37
CA LYS A 62 1.02 -8.06 -23.08
C LYS A 62 2.29 -7.93 -22.24
N LYS A 63 2.87 -9.05 -21.87
CA LYS A 63 4.13 -9.16 -21.12
C LYS A 63 5.09 -10.10 -21.81
N ASP A 64 6.38 -9.89 -21.60
CA ASP A 64 7.42 -10.85 -21.94
C ASP A 64 7.33 -12.11 -21.06
N LEU A 65 8.03 -13.17 -21.46
CA LEU A 65 7.96 -14.48 -20.80
C LEU A 65 8.38 -14.41 -19.33
N ILE A 66 9.44 -13.65 -19.03
CA ILE A 66 9.99 -13.51 -17.67
C ILE A 66 8.98 -12.79 -16.77
N SER A 67 8.43 -11.66 -17.23
CA SER A 67 7.40 -10.91 -16.49
C SER A 67 6.11 -11.71 -16.27
N LYS A 68 5.75 -12.61 -17.19
CA LYS A 68 4.62 -13.54 -17.00
C LYS A 68 4.91 -14.55 -15.89
N MET A 69 6.12 -15.12 -15.88
CA MET A 69 6.54 -16.09 -14.87
C MET A 69 6.56 -15.46 -13.47
N PHE A 70 7.16 -14.27 -13.31
CA PHE A 70 7.13 -13.52 -12.06
C PHE A 70 5.70 -13.18 -11.62
N GLY A 71 4.86 -12.72 -12.56
CA GLY A 71 3.47 -12.38 -12.28
C GLY A 71 2.62 -13.57 -11.83
N TRP A 72 2.95 -14.80 -12.26
CA TRP A 72 2.28 -16.02 -11.82
C TRP A 72 2.76 -16.48 -10.43
N MET A 73 4.06 -16.31 -10.14
CA MET A 73 4.66 -16.77 -8.91
C MET A 73 4.37 -15.86 -7.70
N MET A 74 4.12 -14.55 -7.94
CA MET A 74 3.88 -13.57 -6.88
C MET A 74 2.40 -13.54 -6.45
N PRO A 75 2.10 -13.36 -5.15
CA PRO A 75 0.74 -13.12 -4.70
C PRO A 75 0.17 -11.87 -5.39
N ARG A 76 -1.14 -11.89 -5.67
CA ARG A 76 -1.80 -10.82 -6.41
C ARG A 76 -2.99 -10.32 -5.62
N GLY A 77 -2.93 -9.06 -5.23
CA GLY A 77 -4.02 -8.36 -4.57
C GLY A 77 -4.19 -8.70 -3.09
N PRO A 78 -4.98 -7.91 -2.37
CA PRO A 78 -5.09 -7.97 -0.92
C PRO A 78 -5.69 -9.28 -0.39
N ASN A 79 -6.46 -9.99 -1.22
CA ASN A 79 -7.10 -11.23 -0.81
C ASN A 79 -6.17 -12.43 -0.77
N LYS A 80 -5.07 -12.40 -1.54
CA LYS A 80 -4.11 -13.53 -1.67
C LYS A 80 -2.86 -13.37 -0.80
N LEU A 81 -2.76 -12.30 -0.03
CA LEU A 81 -1.64 -12.12 0.89
C LEU A 81 -1.69 -13.12 2.03
N THR A 82 -0.51 -13.57 2.44
CA THR A 82 -0.32 -14.51 3.54
C THR A 82 0.43 -13.84 4.68
N LEU A 83 0.39 -14.46 5.86
CA LEU A 83 1.21 -14.03 6.99
C LEU A 83 2.68 -14.34 6.72
N SER A 84 3.58 -13.48 7.19
CA SER A 84 5.04 -13.70 7.15
C SER A 84 5.44 -14.85 8.09
N ASN A 85 4.81 -14.93 9.24
CA ASN A 85 5.03 -15.96 10.26
C ASN A 85 3.75 -16.77 10.52
N MET A 86 3.90 -18.02 10.97
CA MET A 86 2.79 -18.91 11.31
C MET A 86 1.81 -19.17 10.16
N ASN A 87 2.23 -18.99 8.91
CA ASN A 87 1.34 -19.17 7.77
C ASN A 87 0.89 -20.65 7.62
N MET A 88 1.74 -21.63 7.97
CA MET A 88 1.44 -23.07 7.97
C MET A 88 0.62 -23.51 6.74
N MET A 89 1.13 -23.23 5.54
CA MET A 89 0.45 -23.49 4.25
C MET A 89 -0.92 -22.77 4.09
N GLY A 90 -1.08 -21.59 4.72
CA GLY A 90 -2.30 -20.77 4.63
C GLY A 90 -3.28 -20.96 5.79
N MET A 91 -3.10 -21.96 6.66
CA MET A 91 -3.98 -22.18 7.82
C MET A 91 -3.94 -20.98 8.78
N GLY A 92 -2.74 -20.47 9.13
CA GLY A 92 -2.59 -19.32 10.00
C GLY A 92 -3.25 -18.07 9.42
N THR A 93 -3.08 -17.83 8.13
CA THR A 93 -3.75 -16.71 7.42
C THR A 93 -5.28 -16.83 7.48
N SER A 94 -5.83 -18.03 7.23
CA SER A 94 -7.28 -18.25 7.29
C SER A 94 -7.82 -18.07 8.70
N MET A 95 -7.10 -18.55 9.71
CA MET A 95 -7.48 -18.39 11.12
C MET A 95 -7.46 -16.89 11.52
N MET A 96 -6.43 -16.14 11.13
CA MET A 96 -6.33 -14.71 11.39
C MET A 96 -7.51 -13.94 10.77
N LYS A 97 -7.80 -14.18 9.49
CA LYS A 97 -8.97 -13.58 8.81
C LYS A 97 -10.29 -13.95 9.49
N GLY A 98 -10.43 -15.19 9.96
CA GLY A 98 -11.59 -15.65 10.72
C GLY A 98 -11.76 -14.92 12.07
N ILE A 99 -10.66 -14.73 12.81
CA ILE A 99 -10.66 -13.97 14.08
C ILE A 99 -11.02 -12.52 13.83
N MET A 100 -10.43 -11.87 12.81
CA MET A 100 -10.74 -10.49 12.43
C MET A 100 -12.24 -10.32 12.15
N LYS A 101 -12.82 -11.22 11.35
CA LYS A 101 -14.25 -11.22 11.05
C LYS A 101 -15.11 -11.37 12.31
N LYS A 102 -14.76 -12.32 13.21
CA LYS A 102 -15.47 -12.54 14.47
C LYS A 102 -15.41 -11.34 15.42
N LYS A 103 -14.32 -10.58 15.37
CA LYS A 103 -14.11 -9.38 16.19
C LYS A 103 -14.54 -8.08 15.52
N ASN A 104 -15.21 -8.16 14.35
CA ASN A 104 -15.61 -7.00 13.54
C ASN A 104 -14.44 -6.05 13.19
N VAL A 105 -13.24 -6.60 13.00
CA VAL A 105 -12.08 -5.84 12.50
C VAL A 105 -12.18 -5.74 10.98
N LEU A 106 -11.98 -4.55 10.43
CA LEU A 106 -12.00 -4.32 8.99
C LEU A 106 -10.96 -5.19 8.27
N SER A 107 -11.38 -5.78 7.17
CA SER A 107 -10.49 -6.53 6.29
C SER A 107 -9.57 -5.60 5.50
N LEU A 108 -8.44 -6.13 5.02
CA LEU A 108 -7.51 -5.34 4.20
C LEU A 108 -8.18 -4.70 2.96
N PRO A 109 -9.04 -5.39 2.18
CA PRO A 109 -9.75 -4.74 1.08
C PRO A 109 -10.59 -3.54 1.50
N GLN A 110 -11.29 -3.63 2.65
CA GLN A 110 -12.09 -2.51 3.17
C GLN A 110 -11.21 -1.33 3.61
N LEU A 111 -10.10 -1.59 4.29
CA LEU A 111 -9.14 -0.54 4.66
C LEU A 111 -8.53 0.15 3.45
N MET A 112 -8.25 -0.62 2.37
CA MET A 112 -7.75 -0.08 1.10
C MET A 112 -8.81 0.78 0.39
N GLU A 113 -10.06 0.34 0.39
CA GLU A 113 -11.18 1.09 -0.19
C GLU A 113 -11.33 2.46 0.49
N TYR A 114 -11.28 2.51 1.83
CA TYR A 114 -11.30 3.77 2.56
C TYR A 114 -10.11 4.66 2.21
N ALA A 115 -8.90 4.10 2.17
CA ALA A 115 -7.70 4.85 1.86
C ALA A 115 -7.70 5.43 0.43
N VAL A 116 -8.24 4.69 -0.55
CA VAL A 116 -8.35 5.16 -1.94
C VAL A 116 -9.41 6.26 -2.08
N ALA A 117 -10.46 6.22 -1.28
CA ALA A 117 -11.52 7.22 -1.30
C ALA A 117 -11.18 8.51 -0.52
N ASP A 118 -10.12 8.50 0.27
CA ASP A 118 -9.72 9.59 1.15
C ASP A 118 -8.74 10.56 0.45
N GLU A 119 -9.13 11.81 0.32
CA GLU A 119 -8.32 12.86 -0.33
C GLU A 119 -7.01 13.19 0.43
N ASN A 120 -6.94 12.86 1.73
CA ASN A 120 -5.74 13.03 2.54
C ASN A 120 -4.72 11.90 2.35
N ILE A 121 -5.08 10.80 1.68
CA ILE A 121 -4.20 9.65 1.49
C ILE A 121 -3.78 9.53 0.03
N ARG A 122 -2.48 9.67 -0.24
CA ARG A 122 -1.87 9.40 -1.54
C ARG A 122 -1.23 8.03 -1.53
N ILE A 123 -1.60 7.19 -2.49
CA ILE A 123 -1.03 5.86 -2.67
C ILE A 123 -0.15 5.88 -3.91
N ILE A 124 1.15 5.65 -3.72
CA ILE A 124 2.17 5.72 -4.78
C ILE A 124 2.84 4.37 -4.95
N ALA A 125 2.90 3.86 -6.18
CA ALA A 125 3.70 2.70 -6.56
C ALA A 125 5.00 3.13 -7.23
N CYS A 126 6.12 2.53 -6.81
CA CYS A 126 7.44 2.83 -7.34
C CYS A 126 7.61 2.30 -8.77
N GLU A 127 7.76 3.19 -9.76
CA GLU A 127 7.92 2.84 -11.18
C GLU A 127 9.10 1.90 -11.42
N MET A 128 10.26 2.20 -10.82
CA MET A 128 11.47 1.38 -10.98
C MET A 128 11.23 -0.05 -10.50
N SER A 129 10.57 -0.23 -9.36
CA SER A 129 10.27 -1.55 -8.84
C SER A 129 9.24 -2.29 -9.70
N MET A 130 8.27 -1.56 -10.25
CA MET A 130 7.29 -2.12 -11.19
C MET A 130 7.98 -2.64 -12.46
N ASP A 131 8.91 -1.87 -13.01
CA ASP A 131 9.66 -2.27 -14.20
C ASP A 131 10.50 -3.52 -13.94
N VAL A 132 11.24 -3.56 -12.83
CA VAL A 132 12.04 -4.72 -12.45
C VAL A 132 11.17 -5.97 -12.24
N MET A 133 9.99 -5.83 -11.65
CA MET A 133 9.07 -6.94 -11.37
C MET A 133 8.11 -7.26 -12.54
N GLY A 134 8.19 -6.49 -13.62
CA GLY A 134 7.31 -6.68 -14.79
C GLY A 134 5.83 -6.44 -14.48
N ILE A 135 5.52 -5.55 -13.54
CA ILE A 135 4.16 -5.15 -13.20
C ILE A 135 3.78 -3.93 -14.03
N LYS A 136 2.61 -3.96 -14.66
CA LYS A 136 2.08 -2.86 -15.46
C LYS A 136 1.04 -2.05 -14.69
N LYS A 137 0.88 -0.76 -15.04
CA LYS A 137 -0.08 0.14 -14.38
C LYS A 137 -1.51 -0.43 -14.38
N GLU A 138 -1.92 -1.05 -15.46
CA GLU A 138 -3.25 -1.63 -15.63
C GLU A 138 -3.55 -2.77 -14.64
N GLU A 139 -2.50 -3.35 -14.06
CA GLU A 139 -2.62 -4.40 -13.03
C GLU A 139 -2.90 -3.86 -11.64
N LEU A 140 -2.69 -2.56 -11.42
CA LEU A 140 -2.93 -1.91 -10.14
C LEU A 140 -4.39 -1.49 -10.00
N ILE A 141 -4.87 -1.42 -8.75
CA ILE A 141 -6.17 -0.84 -8.43
C ILE A 141 -6.21 0.63 -8.85
N ASP A 142 -7.40 1.14 -9.08
CA ASP A 142 -7.59 2.54 -9.42
C ASP A 142 -7.23 3.44 -8.22
N GLY A 143 -6.83 4.69 -8.47
CA GLY A 143 -6.41 5.62 -7.43
C GLY A 143 -4.92 5.53 -7.04
N VAL A 144 -4.15 4.60 -7.63
CA VAL A 144 -2.70 4.51 -7.41
C VAL A 144 -1.95 5.42 -8.38
N GLU A 145 -1.10 6.28 -7.83
CA GLU A 145 -0.16 7.10 -8.59
C GLU A 145 1.13 6.33 -8.88
N LEU A 146 1.77 6.64 -10.00
CA LEU A 146 3.10 6.12 -10.32
C LEU A 146 4.14 7.21 -10.11
N ALA A 147 5.20 6.90 -9.38
CA ALA A 147 6.30 7.85 -9.20
C ALA A 147 7.61 7.15 -8.84
N GLY A 148 8.72 7.86 -9.03
CA GLY A 148 10.04 7.41 -8.63
C GLY A 148 10.37 7.72 -7.17
N VAL A 149 11.55 7.27 -6.72
CA VAL A 149 12.06 7.49 -5.36
C VAL A 149 12.13 8.97 -4.95
N GLY A 150 12.26 9.89 -5.92
CA GLY A 150 12.25 11.32 -5.65
C GLY A 150 10.97 11.79 -4.97
N SER A 151 9.82 11.23 -5.33
CA SER A 151 8.54 11.54 -4.66
C SER A 151 8.51 11.07 -3.22
N PHE A 152 9.10 9.91 -2.92
CA PHE A 152 9.26 9.43 -1.55
C PHE A 152 10.16 10.37 -0.73
N VAL A 153 11.35 10.70 -1.24
CA VAL A 153 12.28 11.61 -0.56
C VAL A 153 11.62 12.98 -0.37
N GLY A 154 10.93 13.49 -1.38
CA GLY A 154 10.19 14.75 -1.29
C GLY A 154 9.15 14.75 -0.16
N SER A 155 8.37 13.68 0.00
CA SER A 155 7.37 13.58 1.06
C SER A 155 7.99 13.49 2.48
N VAL A 156 9.18 12.90 2.60
CA VAL A 156 9.89 12.80 3.89
C VAL A 156 10.54 14.12 4.30
N THR A 157 10.95 14.94 3.33
CA THR A 157 11.71 16.18 3.57
C THR A 157 10.85 17.44 3.58
N THR A 158 9.52 17.32 3.52
CA THR A 158 8.64 18.49 3.64
C THR A 158 8.76 19.15 5.01
N PRO A 159 8.59 20.48 5.12
CA PRO A 159 8.64 21.15 6.42
C PRO A 159 7.59 20.69 7.42
N ASN A 160 6.50 20.08 6.95
CA ASN A 160 5.39 19.59 7.77
C ASN A 160 5.50 18.08 8.07
N SER A 161 6.55 17.40 7.59
CA SER A 161 6.75 15.97 7.82
C SER A 161 6.91 15.68 9.30
N LYS A 162 6.07 14.77 9.82
CA LYS A 162 6.16 14.26 11.21
C LYS A 162 6.99 12.99 11.29
N GLY A 163 7.46 12.49 10.15
CA GLY A 163 8.33 11.33 10.09
C GLY A 163 7.91 10.30 9.07
N THR A 164 8.63 9.16 9.13
CA THR A 164 8.39 8.02 8.23
C THR A 164 8.19 6.75 9.04
N ILE A 165 7.18 5.99 8.69
CA ILE A 165 6.95 4.64 9.22
C ILE A 165 7.26 3.65 8.11
N SER A 166 8.04 2.60 8.41
CA SER A 166 8.43 1.58 7.43
C SER A 166 7.85 0.21 7.79
N PHE A 167 7.30 -0.46 6.77
CA PHE A 167 6.88 -1.86 6.82
C PHE A 167 7.76 -2.67 5.85
N THR A 168 8.81 -3.28 6.39
CA THR A 168 9.84 -4.05 5.67
C THR A 168 9.80 -5.52 6.03
#